data_0241e72aa427f30ed63ea6b8c7c49627
#
_entry.id   0241e72aa427f30ed63ea6b8c7c49627
#
_cell.length_a   1.000
_cell.length_b   1.000
_cell.length_c   1.000
_cell.angle_alpha   90.00
_cell.angle_beta   90.00
_cell.angle_gamma   90.00
#
_symmetry.space_group_name_H-M   'P 1'
#
loop_
_entity.id
_entity.type
_entity.pdbx_description
1 polymer ?
#
loop_
_entity_poly.entity_id
_entity_poly.type
_entity_poly.pdbx_seq_one_letter_code
_entity_poly.pdbx_strand_id
1 'polypeptide(L)'
;MANIVILGAGLGGLIAAYEIKKTLGRDHQVSIISETDYYQFQPSNPWVMVGWRDRKDITVDLAKPLRKRNVNLIVGRAEKVDPAHKCVRMPDGSQVEYDYLVIATGPELAFDDVEGLGPNGHTQSVCHIDHAEAGASAFEAFCKNPGPIVIGAAQGASCFGPAYETAMIIETELRKRKIRDQVPITFITPEPYIGHLGLDGVGDTKGLLESEMRNRHIKWITNARVLGA
;
A
#
# COMPACT_ATOMS: atom_id res chain seq x y z
N MET A 1 -3.56 -31.33 18.54
CA MET A 1 -4.20 -30.13 17.91
C MET A 1 -3.29 -28.96 18.22
N ALA A 2 -2.86 -28.21 17.22
CA ALA A 2 -1.99 -27.03 17.42
C ALA A 2 -2.77 -25.75 17.14
N ASN A 3 -2.40 -24.69 17.86
CA ASN A 3 -2.89 -23.32 17.66
C ASN A 3 -1.89 -22.55 16.80
N ILE A 4 -2.31 -22.12 15.64
CA ILE A 4 -1.50 -21.33 14.70
C ILE A 4 -2.09 -19.92 14.66
N VAL A 5 -1.29 -18.93 15.04
CA VAL A 5 -1.69 -17.53 15.04
C VAL A 5 -0.95 -16.79 13.94
N ILE A 6 -1.67 -15.94 13.23
CA ILE A 6 -1.16 -15.12 12.14
C ILE A 6 -1.43 -13.66 12.48
N LEU A 7 -0.38 -12.84 12.51
CA LEU A 7 -0.52 -11.39 12.70
C LEU A 7 -0.62 -10.70 11.34
N GLY A 8 -1.76 -10.04 11.11
CA GLY A 8 -2.05 -9.30 9.90
C GLY A 8 -2.94 -10.09 8.92
N ALA A 9 -4.01 -9.43 8.44
CA ALA A 9 -4.93 -9.95 7.42
C ALA A 9 -4.69 -9.32 6.04
N GLY A 10 -3.46 -8.92 5.76
CA GLY A 10 -3.02 -8.49 4.44
C GLY A 10 -2.80 -9.68 3.49
N LEU A 11 -2.22 -9.40 2.33
CA LEU A 11 -1.99 -10.40 1.28
C LEU A 11 -1.21 -11.62 1.83
N GLY A 12 -0.11 -11.37 2.55
CA GLY A 12 0.71 -12.46 3.12
C GLY A 12 -0.02 -13.29 4.15
N GLY A 13 -0.71 -12.65 5.10
CA GLY A 13 -1.41 -13.35 6.18
C GLY A 13 -2.62 -14.16 5.72
N LEU A 14 -3.42 -13.65 4.80
CA LEU A 14 -4.56 -14.38 4.24
C LEU A 14 -4.12 -15.60 3.42
N ILE A 15 -3.09 -15.44 2.59
CA ILE A 15 -2.53 -16.55 1.81
C ILE A 15 -1.99 -17.63 2.76
N ALA A 16 -1.21 -17.23 3.78
CA ALA A 16 -0.68 -18.15 4.77
C ALA A 16 -1.81 -18.92 5.48
N ALA A 17 -2.88 -18.22 5.92
CA ALA A 17 -4.01 -18.86 6.58
C ALA A 17 -4.70 -19.91 5.69
N TYR A 18 -4.92 -19.58 4.43
CA TYR A 18 -5.59 -20.49 3.49
C TYR A 18 -4.74 -21.71 3.13
N GLU A 19 -3.43 -21.50 2.87
CA GLU A 19 -2.54 -22.62 2.56
C GLU A 19 -2.30 -23.51 3.78
N ILE A 20 -2.17 -22.95 4.98
CA ILE A 20 -2.08 -23.72 6.23
C ILE A 20 -3.34 -24.58 6.42
N LYS A 21 -4.53 -23.98 6.27
CA LYS A 21 -5.79 -24.73 6.39
C LYS A 21 -5.97 -25.79 5.32
N LYS A 22 -5.55 -25.52 4.10
CA LYS A 22 -5.59 -26.49 2.99
C LYS A 22 -4.67 -27.68 3.26
N THR A 23 -3.47 -27.42 3.81
CA THR A 23 -2.44 -28.46 4.04
C THR A 23 -2.72 -29.28 5.30
N LEU A 24 -3.08 -28.61 6.41
CA LEU A 24 -3.25 -29.26 7.71
C LEU A 24 -4.71 -29.70 8.00
N GLY A 25 -5.65 -29.36 7.16
CA GLY A 25 -7.05 -29.74 7.32
C GLY A 25 -7.72 -29.08 8.51
N ARG A 26 -8.61 -29.85 9.20
CA ARG A 26 -9.44 -29.33 10.30
C ARG A 26 -8.87 -29.59 11.69
N ASP A 27 -7.80 -30.36 11.79
CA ASP A 27 -7.27 -30.83 13.07
C ASP A 27 -6.48 -29.78 13.84
N HIS A 28 -6.25 -28.63 13.22
CA HIS A 28 -5.51 -27.49 13.81
C HIS A 28 -6.37 -26.22 13.81
N GLN A 29 -6.22 -25.41 14.86
CA GLN A 29 -6.86 -24.11 14.94
C GLN A 29 -5.97 -23.06 14.24
N VAL A 30 -6.57 -22.26 13.37
CA VAL A 30 -5.89 -21.11 12.73
C VAL A 30 -6.66 -19.84 13.06
N SER A 31 -5.97 -18.86 13.62
CA SER A 31 -6.52 -17.56 13.97
C SER A 31 -5.70 -16.45 13.31
N ILE A 32 -6.36 -15.42 12.79
CA ILE A 32 -5.75 -14.20 12.30
C ILE A 32 -6.08 -13.09 13.29
N ILE A 33 -5.08 -12.34 13.72
CA ILE A 33 -5.23 -11.07 14.44
C ILE A 33 -5.02 -9.94 13.45
N SER A 34 -6.00 -9.04 13.31
CA SER A 34 -5.95 -7.92 12.37
C SER A 34 -6.60 -6.68 12.97
N GLU A 35 -6.03 -5.51 12.71
CA GLU A 35 -6.61 -4.23 13.15
C GLU A 35 -7.95 -3.92 12.45
N THR A 36 -8.19 -4.51 11.28
CA THR A 36 -9.41 -4.33 10.49
C THR A 36 -10.11 -5.66 10.25
N ASP A 37 -11.42 -5.62 10.06
CA ASP A 37 -12.28 -6.74 9.68
C ASP A 37 -12.42 -6.91 8.16
N TYR A 38 -11.68 -6.12 7.40
CA TYR A 38 -11.66 -6.14 5.93
C TYR A 38 -10.26 -6.34 5.37
N TYR A 39 -10.19 -6.95 4.19
CA TYR A 39 -9.02 -6.96 3.33
C TYR A 39 -9.07 -5.76 2.39
N GLN A 40 -7.94 -5.09 2.22
CA GLN A 40 -7.77 -3.99 1.27
C GLN A 40 -6.88 -4.41 0.12
N PHE A 41 -7.34 -4.18 -1.11
CA PHE A 41 -6.51 -4.36 -2.30
C PHE A 41 -5.70 -3.08 -2.59
N GLN A 42 -4.57 -2.94 -1.91
CA GLN A 42 -3.69 -1.77 -1.97
C GLN A 42 -3.30 -1.31 -3.38
N PRO A 43 -3.06 -2.19 -4.37
CA PRO A 43 -2.72 -1.75 -5.73
C PRO A 43 -3.76 -0.84 -6.39
N SER A 44 -4.99 -0.79 -5.89
CA SER A 44 -6.03 0.11 -6.40
C SER A 44 -6.10 1.48 -5.72
N ASN A 45 -5.25 1.77 -4.75
CA ASN A 45 -5.24 3.07 -4.07
C ASN A 45 -5.05 4.27 -5.02
N PRO A 46 -4.16 4.23 -6.05
CA PRO A 46 -4.05 5.32 -7.02
C PRO A 46 -5.36 5.62 -7.76
N TRP A 47 -6.21 4.61 -7.96
CA TRP A 47 -7.52 4.77 -8.61
C TRP A 47 -8.53 5.44 -7.68
N VAL A 48 -8.41 5.20 -6.37
CA VAL A 48 -9.22 5.91 -5.36
C VAL A 48 -8.82 7.38 -5.34
N MET A 49 -7.52 7.69 -5.38
CA MET A 49 -7.02 9.07 -5.38
C MET A 49 -7.58 9.92 -6.52
N VAL A 50 -7.85 9.36 -7.68
CA VAL A 50 -8.43 10.10 -8.82
C VAL A 50 -9.95 9.92 -8.96
N GLY A 51 -10.59 9.25 -8.01
CA GLY A 51 -12.04 9.06 -7.99
C GLY A 51 -12.57 8.00 -8.97
N TRP A 52 -11.71 7.10 -9.49
CA TRP A 52 -12.16 6.01 -10.36
C TRP A 52 -12.73 4.84 -9.58
N ARG A 53 -12.43 4.75 -8.29
CA ARG A 53 -12.94 3.75 -7.35
C ARG A 53 -13.17 4.37 -5.98
N ASP A 54 -14.10 3.78 -5.24
CA ASP A 54 -14.33 4.07 -3.83
C ASP A 54 -13.69 2.97 -2.95
N ARG A 55 -13.56 3.23 -1.66
CA ARG A 55 -13.11 2.24 -0.66
C ARG A 55 -13.84 0.90 -0.79
N LYS A 56 -15.17 0.93 -0.95
CA LYS A 56 -16.00 -0.28 -1.08
C LYS A 56 -15.64 -1.16 -2.29
N ASP A 57 -15.07 -0.56 -3.35
CA ASP A 57 -14.71 -1.29 -4.57
C ASP A 57 -13.39 -2.06 -4.42
N ILE A 58 -12.57 -1.69 -3.43
CA ILE A 58 -11.23 -2.25 -3.20
C ILE A 58 -11.08 -2.91 -1.83
N THR A 59 -12.17 -3.05 -1.07
CA THR A 59 -12.19 -3.75 0.22
C THR A 59 -13.14 -4.93 0.18
N VAL A 60 -12.81 -5.96 0.96
CA VAL A 60 -13.62 -7.18 1.10
C VAL A 60 -13.74 -7.52 2.58
N ASP A 61 -14.98 -7.63 3.08
CA ASP A 61 -15.25 -8.13 4.43
C ASP A 61 -14.64 -9.52 4.64
N LEU A 62 -13.94 -9.71 5.75
CA LEU A 62 -13.21 -10.95 6.05
C LEU A 62 -14.00 -11.98 6.84
N ALA A 63 -15.05 -11.59 7.55
CA ALA A 63 -15.75 -12.47 8.47
C ALA A 63 -16.34 -13.71 7.75
N LYS A 64 -17.02 -13.48 6.63
CA LYS A 64 -17.67 -14.58 5.88
C LYS A 64 -16.67 -15.49 5.15
N PRO A 65 -15.67 -14.98 4.41
CA PRO A 65 -14.64 -15.81 3.75
C PRO A 65 -13.84 -16.66 4.74
N LEU A 66 -13.39 -16.08 5.85
CA LEU A 66 -12.57 -16.76 6.84
C LEU A 66 -13.37 -17.85 7.56
N ARG A 67 -14.62 -17.55 7.97
CA ARG A 67 -15.52 -18.54 8.58
C ARG A 67 -15.76 -19.76 7.69
N LYS A 68 -15.94 -19.55 6.36
CA LYS A 68 -16.09 -20.65 5.40
C LYS A 68 -14.86 -21.57 5.35
N ARG A 69 -13.71 -21.08 5.71
CA ARG A 69 -12.44 -21.83 5.75
C ARG A 69 -12.07 -22.31 7.14
N ASN A 70 -12.93 -22.12 8.15
CA ASN A 70 -12.64 -22.42 9.56
C ASN A 70 -11.37 -21.70 10.05
N VAL A 71 -11.18 -20.46 9.65
CA VAL A 71 -10.17 -19.54 10.17
C VAL A 71 -10.87 -18.55 11.08
N ASN A 72 -10.39 -18.41 12.31
CA ASN A 72 -10.89 -17.45 13.27
C ASN A 72 -10.31 -16.07 13.01
N LEU A 73 -11.14 -15.02 13.04
CA LEU A 73 -10.71 -13.63 12.97
C LEU A 73 -10.84 -12.96 14.34
N ILE A 74 -9.74 -12.42 14.82
CA ILE A 74 -9.67 -11.59 16.03
C ILE A 74 -9.38 -10.17 15.56
N VAL A 75 -10.38 -9.30 15.64
CA VAL A 75 -10.24 -7.90 15.26
C VAL A 75 -9.64 -7.14 16.42
N GLY A 76 -8.47 -6.55 16.19
CA GLY A 76 -7.73 -5.77 17.19
C GLY A 76 -6.26 -5.66 16.84
N ARG A 77 -5.61 -4.68 17.45
CA ARG A 77 -4.16 -4.48 17.32
C ARG A 77 -3.42 -5.39 18.29
N ALA A 78 -2.42 -6.12 17.82
CA ALA A 78 -1.48 -6.81 18.69
C ALA A 78 -0.56 -5.78 19.34
N GLU A 79 -0.44 -5.81 20.66
CA GLU A 79 0.45 -4.90 21.40
C GLU A 79 1.87 -5.45 21.46
N LYS A 80 1.99 -6.74 21.84
CA LYS A 80 3.29 -7.38 22.03
C LYS A 80 3.24 -8.87 21.75
N VAL A 81 4.27 -9.37 21.09
CA VAL A 81 4.57 -10.80 21.02
C VAL A 81 5.46 -11.20 22.20
N ASP A 82 5.08 -12.22 22.95
CA ASP A 82 5.86 -12.81 24.03
C ASP A 82 6.26 -14.24 23.64
N PRO A 83 7.45 -14.42 23.04
CA PRO A 83 7.88 -15.75 22.56
C PRO A 83 8.18 -16.73 23.70
N ALA A 84 8.55 -16.22 24.90
CA ALA A 84 8.85 -17.06 26.04
C ALA A 84 7.60 -17.78 26.59
N HIS A 85 6.46 -17.08 26.55
CA HIS A 85 5.17 -17.61 26.98
C HIS A 85 4.29 -18.04 25.80
N LYS A 86 4.81 -17.97 24.56
CA LYS A 86 4.09 -18.29 23.32
C LYS A 86 2.71 -17.64 23.25
N CYS A 87 2.63 -16.35 23.51
CA CYS A 87 1.38 -15.60 23.41
C CYS A 87 1.56 -14.24 22.73
N VAL A 88 0.46 -13.74 22.15
CA VAL A 88 0.31 -12.38 21.68
C VAL A 88 -0.55 -11.64 22.70
N ARG A 89 -0.05 -10.52 23.23
CA ARG A 89 -0.80 -9.66 24.14
C ARG A 89 -1.58 -8.62 23.36
N MET A 90 -2.81 -8.42 23.78
CA MET A 90 -3.70 -7.40 23.23
C MET A 90 -3.78 -6.19 24.18
N PRO A 91 -4.15 -4.99 23.72
CA PRO A 91 -4.20 -3.77 24.54
C PRO A 91 -5.19 -3.82 25.71
N ASP A 92 -6.21 -4.68 25.62
CA ASP A 92 -7.20 -4.93 26.68
C ASP A 92 -6.68 -5.87 27.80
N GLY A 93 -5.41 -6.32 27.68
CA GLY A 93 -4.78 -7.26 28.59
C GLY A 93 -5.06 -8.73 28.28
N SER A 94 -5.91 -9.04 27.31
CA SER A 94 -6.13 -10.41 26.85
C SER A 94 -4.90 -10.98 26.15
N GLN A 95 -4.80 -12.30 26.10
CA GLN A 95 -3.69 -13.02 25.48
C GLN A 95 -4.22 -14.06 24.52
N VAL A 96 -3.56 -14.17 23.37
CA VAL A 96 -3.82 -15.20 22.36
C VAL A 96 -2.62 -16.15 22.33
N GLU A 97 -2.81 -17.35 22.88
CA GLU A 97 -1.77 -18.38 22.92
C GLU A 97 -1.55 -19.01 21.52
N TYR A 98 -0.32 -19.42 21.26
CA TYR A 98 0.05 -20.09 20.00
C TYR A 98 1.10 -21.19 20.21
N ASP A 99 1.02 -22.22 19.38
CA ASP A 99 2.12 -23.16 19.17
C ASP A 99 3.06 -22.67 18.08
N TYR A 100 2.48 -22.05 17.03
CA TYR A 100 3.18 -21.46 15.88
C TYR A 100 2.65 -20.05 15.61
N LEU A 101 3.57 -19.14 15.31
CA LEU A 101 3.27 -17.75 14.98
C LEU A 101 3.80 -17.39 13.59
N VAL A 102 2.93 -16.79 12.78
CA VAL A 102 3.30 -16.17 11.51
C VAL A 102 3.14 -14.65 11.65
N ILE A 103 4.20 -13.90 11.36
CA ILE A 103 4.18 -12.43 11.38
C ILE A 103 4.05 -11.94 9.93
N ALA A 104 2.92 -11.31 9.61
CA ALA A 104 2.58 -10.81 8.29
C ALA A 104 1.94 -9.40 8.38
N THR A 105 2.47 -8.57 9.28
CA THR A 105 1.94 -7.23 9.61
C THR A 105 2.14 -6.18 8.51
N GLY A 106 2.96 -6.48 7.50
CA GLY A 106 3.30 -5.53 6.45
C GLY A 106 4.33 -4.48 6.88
N PRO A 107 4.60 -3.50 6.02
CA PRO A 107 5.56 -2.43 6.30
C PRO A 107 4.93 -1.30 7.12
N GLU A 108 5.75 -0.56 7.84
CA GLU A 108 5.46 0.77 8.36
C GLU A 108 5.94 1.83 7.37
N LEU A 109 5.19 2.92 7.25
CA LEU A 109 5.50 4.00 6.32
C LEU A 109 6.33 5.06 7.03
N ALA A 110 7.61 5.16 6.69
CA ALA A 110 8.60 6.03 7.34
C ALA A 110 8.57 7.47 6.76
N PHE A 111 7.43 8.14 6.81
CA PHE A 111 7.33 9.53 6.32
C PHE A 111 8.21 10.50 7.11
N ASP A 112 8.41 10.26 8.39
CA ASP A 112 9.20 11.11 9.28
C ASP A 112 10.70 11.15 8.93
N ASP A 113 11.18 10.27 8.05
CA ASP A 113 12.56 10.29 7.55
C ASP A 113 12.83 11.50 6.63
N VAL A 114 11.78 12.19 6.17
CA VAL A 114 11.88 13.39 5.33
C VAL A 114 10.93 14.45 5.85
N GLU A 115 11.45 15.61 6.21
CA GLU A 115 10.66 16.72 6.77
C GLU A 115 9.52 17.13 5.81
N GLY A 116 8.31 17.21 6.34
CA GLY A 116 7.11 17.58 5.59
C GLY A 116 6.54 16.50 4.66
N LEU A 117 7.18 15.33 4.55
CA LEU A 117 6.67 14.25 3.70
C LEU A 117 5.46 13.55 4.37
N GLY A 118 4.56 13.07 3.54
CA GLY A 118 3.40 12.27 3.96
C GLY A 118 2.12 13.07 4.20
N PRO A 119 1.01 12.35 4.45
CA PRO A 119 -0.33 12.95 4.54
C PRO A 119 -0.54 13.85 5.78
N ASN A 120 0.30 13.71 6.79
CA ASN A 120 0.33 14.59 7.97
C ASN A 120 1.27 15.79 7.79
N GLY A 121 2.02 15.84 6.70
CA GLY A 121 2.90 16.92 6.30
C GLY A 121 2.29 17.72 5.13
N HIS A 122 3.05 17.92 4.08
CA HIS A 122 2.69 18.77 2.94
C HIS A 122 2.42 17.96 1.65
N THR A 123 2.52 16.61 1.69
CA THR A 123 2.36 15.76 0.51
C THR A 123 1.23 14.75 0.66
N GLN A 124 0.76 14.24 -0.48
CA GLN A 124 -0.23 13.17 -0.52
C GLN A 124 0.45 11.81 -0.70
N SER A 125 -0.25 10.73 -0.34
CA SER A 125 0.24 9.36 -0.48
C SER A 125 -0.86 8.44 -0.98
N VAL A 126 -0.47 7.38 -1.68
CA VAL A 126 -1.34 6.26 -2.10
C VAL A 126 -1.01 4.96 -1.37
N CYS A 127 -0.13 5.00 -0.37
CA CYS A 127 0.32 3.78 0.31
C CYS A 127 -0.73 3.15 1.24
N HIS A 128 -1.72 3.92 1.69
CA HIS A 128 -2.84 3.46 2.50
C HIS A 128 -4.15 4.02 1.95
N ILE A 129 -5.28 3.33 2.20
CA ILE A 129 -6.57 3.77 1.68
C ILE A 129 -7.03 5.11 2.24
N ASP A 130 -6.80 5.37 3.53
CA ASP A 130 -7.15 6.64 4.15
C ASP A 130 -6.35 7.79 3.53
N HIS A 131 -5.07 7.54 3.17
CA HIS A 131 -4.25 8.50 2.44
C HIS A 131 -4.77 8.75 1.03
N ALA A 132 -5.20 7.69 0.33
CA ALA A 132 -5.75 7.81 -1.02
C ALA A 132 -7.08 8.58 -1.02
N GLU A 133 -7.95 8.39 -0.02
CA GLU A 133 -9.19 9.16 0.14
C GLU A 133 -8.92 10.63 0.48
N ALA A 134 -7.97 10.91 1.38
CA ALA A 134 -7.52 12.28 1.63
C ALA A 134 -6.94 12.92 0.36
N GLY A 135 -6.12 12.15 -0.37
CA GLY A 135 -5.55 12.52 -1.66
C GLY A 135 -6.61 12.80 -2.73
N ALA A 136 -7.74 12.06 -2.73
CA ALA A 136 -8.84 12.31 -3.65
C ALA A 136 -9.46 13.70 -3.42
N SER A 137 -9.67 14.08 -2.17
CA SER A 137 -10.18 15.41 -1.82
C SER A 137 -9.19 16.51 -2.22
N ALA A 138 -7.90 16.28 -2.01
CA ALA A 138 -6.84 17.21 -2.41
C ALA A 138 -6.74 17.31 -3.95
N PHE A 139 -6.87 16.21 -4.68
CA PHE A 139 -6.87 16.17 -6.14
C PHE A 139 -8.07 16.90 -6.74
N GLU A 140 -9.26 16.76 -6.17
CA GLU A 140 -10.44 17.52 -6.59
C GLU A 140 -10.27 19.05 -6.35
N ALA A 141 -9.67 19.44 -5.24
CA ALA A 141 -9.35 20.85 -4.98
C ALA A 141 -8.28 21.37 -5.97
N PHE A 142 -7.24 20.59 -6.23
CA PHE A 142 -6.19 20.89 -7.21
C PHE A 142 -6.76 21.08 -8.62
N CYS A 143 -7.67 20.24 -9.06
CA CYS A 143 -8.27 20.33 -10.39
C CYS A 143 -9.11 21.62 -10.60
N LYS A 144 -9.55 22.29 -9.54
CA LYS A 144 -10.26 23.59 -9.62
C LYS A 144 -9.31 24.77 -9.82
N ASN A 145 -8.06 24.64 -9.39
CA ASN A 145 -7.00 25.63 -9.55
C ASN A 145 -5.68 24.92 -9.90
N PRO A 146 -5.57 24.38 -11.14
CA PRO A 146 -4.46 23.54 -11.52
C PRO A 146 -3.13 24.29 -11.59
N GLY A 147 -2.05 23.60 -11.30
CA GLY A 147 -0.68 24.10 -11.35
C GLY A 147 0.33 22.97 -11.57
N PRO A 148 1.63 23.20 -11.40
CA PRO A 148 2.62 22.15 -11.51
C PRO A 148 2.45 21.11 -10.39
N ILE A 149 2.71 19.83 -10.72
CA ILE A 149 2.66 18.72 -9.78
C ILE A 149 3.98 17.92 -9.83
N VAL A 150 4.43 17.48 -8.66
CA VAL A 150 5.55 16.56 -8.52
C VAL A 150 5.00 15.23 -8.01
N ILE A 151 5.37 14.14 -8.68
CA ILE A 151 4.97 12.78 -8.33
C ILE A 151 6.22 11.92 -8.28
N GLY A 152 6.32 11.02 -7.32
CA GLY A 152 7.48 10.13 -7.30
C GLY A 152 7.63 9.34 -6.02
N ALA A 153 8.85 8.87 -5.79
CA ALA A 153 9.24 8.14 -4.60
C ALA A 153 10.44 8.80 -3.93
N ALA A 154 10.42 8.88 -2.62
CA ALA A 154 11.58 9.32 -1.84
C ALA A 154 12.63 8.21 -1.73
N GLN A 155 13.84 8.58 -1.34
CA GLN A 155 14.90 7.62 -1.01
C GLN A 155 14.44 6.66 0.11
N GLY A 156 14.94 5.44 0.05
CA GLY A 156 14.54 4.37 0.99
C GLY A 156 13.21 3.67 0.63
N ALA A 157 12.47 4.16 -0.37
CA ALA A 157 11.28 3.47 -0.84
C ALA A 157 11.63 2.05 -1.32
N SER A 158 10.88 1.06 -0.87
CA SER A 158 11.06 -0.35 -1.24
C SER A 158 10.30 -0.76 -2.51
N CYS A 159 9.37 0.08 -2.98
CA CYS A 159 8.54 -0.19 -4.14
C CYS A 159 8.30 1.08 -4.95
N PHE A 160 8.79 1.12 -6.20
CA PHE A 160 8.67 2.28 -7.09
C PHE A 160 7.44 2.20 -8.00
N GLY A 161 6.90 1.01 -8.25
CA GLY A 161 5.75 0.78 -9.12
C GLY A 161 4.56 1.72 -8.87
N PRO A 162 4.08 1.87 -7.62
CA PRO A 162 2.96 2.75 -7.31
C PRO A 162 3.17 4.22 -7.70
N ALA A 163 4.41 4.73 -7.65
CA ALA A 163 4.71 6.10 -8.07
C ALA A 163 4.54 6.26 -9.59
N TYR A 164 5.05 5.32 -10.39
CA TYR A 164 4.86 5.31 -11.84
C TYR A 164 3.39 5.21 -12.21
N GLU A 165 2.68 4.27 -11.58
CA GLU A 165 1.25 4.07 -11.81
C GLU A 165 0.45 5.33 -11.46
N THR A 166 0.72 5.94 -10.32
CA THR A 166 0.06 7.19 -9.91
C THR A 166 0.28 8.31 -10.91
N ALA A 167 1.51 8.46 -11.43
CA ALA A 167 1.84 9.48 -12.42
C ALA A 167 1.05 9.29 -13.71
N MET A 168 0.94 8.03 -14.20
CA MET A 168 0.20 7.70 -15.43
C MET A 168 -1.31 7.86 -15.23
N ILE A 169 -1.84 7.50 -14.06
CA ILE A 169 -3.26 7.61 -13.72
C ILE A 169 -3.67 9.08 -13.61
N ILE A 170 -2.91 9.89 -12.88
CA ILE A 170 -3.16 11.34 -12.75
C ILE A 170 -3.10 12.00 -14.12
N GLU A 171 -2.09 11.72 -14.92
CA GLU A 171 -1.96 12.25 -16.28
C GLU A 171 -3.20 11.93 -17.12
N THR A 172 -3.65 10.67 -17.08
CA THR A 172 -4.83 10.21 -17.81
C THR A 172 -6.10 10.93 -17.33
N GLU A 173 -6.27 11.10 -16.02
CA GLU A 173 -7.43 11.80 -15.47
C GLU A 173 -7.43 13.29 -15.84
N LEU A 174 -6.27 13.95 -15.80
CA LEU A 174 -6.15 15.35 -16.24
C LEU A 174 -6.52 15.53 -17.73
N ARG A 175 -6.19 14.55 -18.59
CA ARG A 175 -6.66 14.52 -20.00
C ARG A 175 -8.17 14.40 -20.10
N LYS A 176 -8.77 13.48 -19.35
CA LYS A 176 -10.24 13.32 -19.32
C LYS A 176 -10.93 14.60 -18.89
N ARG A 177 -10.36 15.32 -17.92
CA ARG A 177 -10.85 16.62 -17.44
C ARG A 177 -10.51 17.79 -18.35
N LYS A 178 -9.73 17.58 -19.41
CA LYS A 178 -9.29 18.60 -20.38
C LYS A 178 -8.47 19.74 -19.75
N ILE A 179 -7.73 19.46 -18.69
CA ILE A 179 -6.87 20.42 -18.00
C ILE A 179 -5.39 19.99 -18.02
N ARG A 180 -5.03 18.92 -18.74
CA ARG A 180 -3.67 18.38 -18.79
C ARG A 180 -2.62 19.41 -19.18
N ASP A 181 -2.93 20.31 -20.12
CA ASP A 181 -2.01 21.33 -20.63
C ASP A 181 -1.70 22.43 -19.59
N GLN A 182 -2.52 22.56 -18.56
CA GLN A 182 -2.33 23.50 -17.45
C GLN A 182 -1.46 22.92 -16.33
N VAL A 183 -1.13 21.63 -16.41
CA VAL A 183 -0.46 20.89 -15.34
C VAL A 183 0.89 20.34 -15.81
N PRO A 184 2.00 21.08 -15.65
CA PRO A 184 3.34 20.50 -15.80
C PRO A 184 3.53 19.37 -14.78
N ILE A 185 3.89 18.17 -15.25
CA ILE A 185 4.15 17.01 -14.38
C ILE A 185 5.65 16.72 -14.37
N THR A 186 6.21 16.60 -13.18
CA THR A 186 7.59 16.14 -12.96
C THR A 186 7.57 14.88 -12.10
N PHE A 187 8.18 13.83 -12.61
CA PHE A 187 8.40 12.58 -11.85
C PHE A 187 9.78 12.61 -11.22
N ILE A 188 9.87 12.28 -9.92
CA ILE A 188 11.15 12.22 -9.20
C ILE A 188 11.37 10.82 -8.63
N THR A 189 12.59 10.32 -8.69
CA THR A 189 12.93 9.01 -8.16
C THR A 189 14.40 8.94 -7.75
N PRO A 190 14.74 8.23 -6.65
CA PRO A 190 16.13 7.96 -6.30
C PRO A 190 16.78 6.90 -7.20
N GLU A 191 16.01 6.25 -8.05
CA GLU A 191 16.51 5.26 -9.00
C GLU A 191 17.58 5.86 -9.93
N PRO A 192 18.60 5.07 -10.36
CA PRO A 192 19.66 5.56 -11.25
C PRO A 192 19.15 5.88 -12.67
N TYR A 193 18.04 5.26 -13.07
CA TYR A 193 17.34 5.50 -14.34
C TYR A 193 15.86 5.12 -14.22
N ILE A 194 15.04 5.67 -15.10
CA ILE A 194 13.61 5.34 -15.17
C ILE A 194 13.43 3.85 -15.52
N GLY A 195 12.61 3.15 -14.74
CA GLY A 195 12.32 1.74 -14.96
C GLY A 195 13.32 0.75 -14.33
N HIS A 196 14.22 1.24 -13.48
CA HIS A 196 15.08 0.38 -12.66
C HIS A 196 14.23 -0.46 -11.67
N LEU A 197 13.15 0.12 -11.11
CA LEU A 197 12.16 -0.52 -10.24
C LEU A 197 12.73 -1.18 -8.97
N GLY A 198 13.96 -0.84 -8.60
CA GLY A 198 14.69 -1.49 -7.50
C GLY A 198 15.23 -2.89 -7.85
N LEU A 199 15.13 -3.31 -9.11
CA LEU A 199 15.43 -4.67 -9.58
C LEU A 199 16.44 -4.70 -10.75
N ASP A 200 17.20 -3.64 -10.97
CA ASP A 200 18.04 -3.43 -12.17
C ASP A 200 17.26 -3.42 -13.49
N GLY A 201 15.94 -3.19 -13.41
CA GLY A 201 15.01 -3.30 -14.52
C GLY A 201 14.63 -4.76 -14.82
N VAL A 202 13.62 -4.92 -15.66
CA VAL A 202 13.17 -6.24 -16.15
C VAL A 202 12.96 -6.13 -17.65
N GLY A 203 13.75 -6.82 -18.46
CA GLY A 203 13.72 -6.67 -19.91
C GLY A 203 14.00 -5.22 -20.33
N ASP A 204 13.18 -4.65 -21.21
CA ASP A 204 13.31 -3.25 -21.69
C ASP A 204 12.40 -2.28 -20.91
N THR A 205 12.30 -2.42 -19.59
CA THR A 205 11.50 -1.50 -18.76
C THR A 205 11.98 -0.06 -18.86
N LYS A 206 13.28 0.18 -19.03
CA LYS A 206 13.84 1.52 -19.24
C LYS A 206 13.26 2.18 -20.48
N GLY A 207 13.44 1.54 -21.64
CA GLY A 207 12.97 2.08 -22.90
C GLY A 207 11.47 2.29 -22.95
N LEU A 208 10.70 1.32 -22.42
CA LEU A 208 9.26 1.39 -22.34
C LEU A 208 8.78 2.57 -21.49
N LEU A 209 9.25 2.68 -20.24
CA LEU A 209 8.79 3.73 -19.33
C LEU A 209 9.28 5.13 -19.72
N GLU A 210 10.50 5.25 -20.23
CA GLU A 210 10.96 6.54 -20.80
C GLU A 210 10.11 6.96 -22.01
N SER A 211 9.72 6.02 -22.88
CA SER A 211 8.84 6.30 -24.01
C SER A 211 7.47 6.75 -23.55
N GLU A 212 6.86 6.04 -22.57
CA GLU A 212 5.57 6.41 -22.01
C GLU A 212 5.60 7.79 -21.31
N MET A 213 6.66 8.09 -20.58
CA MET A 213 6.85 9.40 -19.96
C MET A 213 6.93 10.53 -21.01
N ARG A 214 7.71 10.32 -22.09
CA ARG A 214 7.80 11.27 -23.21
C ARG A 214 6.47 11.49 -23.88
N ASN A 215 5.75 10.41 -24.23
CA ASN A 215 4.44 10.46 -24.90
C ASN A 215 3.39 11.21 -24.07
N ARG A 216 3.52 11.18 -22.74
CA ARG A 216 2.63 11.86 -21.78
C ARG A 216 3.13 13.24 -21.35
N HIS A 217 4.23 13.71 -21.92
CA HIS A 217 4.87 14.97 -21.54
C HIS A 217 5.14 15.06 -20.03
N ILE A 218 5.59 13.97 -19.42
CA ILE A 218 6.03 13.89 -18.03
C ILE A 218 7.57 14.06 -18.04
N LYS A 219 8.07 15.11 -17.40
CA LYS A 219 9.50 15.27 -17.15
C LYS A 219 9.92 14.35 -16.01
N TRP A 220 11.20 13.94 -15.96
CA TRP A 220 11.68 13.13 -14.85
C TRP A 220 13.07 13.54 -14.37
N ILE A 221 13.34 13.26 -13.10
CA ILE A 221 14.62 13.45 -12.43
C ILE A 221 14.95 12.14 -11.72
N THR A 222 16.06 11.52 -12.10
CA THR A 222 16.60 10.31 -11.47
C THR A 222 17.72 10.67 -10.52
N ASN A 223 18.18 9.71 -9.68
CA ASN A 223 19.14 9.94 -8.60
C ASN A 223 18.72 11.10 -7.68
N ALA A 224 17.41 11.32 -7.56
CA ALA A 224 16.85 12.38 -6.74
C ALA A 224 16.91 12.02 -5.26
N ARG A 225 17.25 13.02 -4.43
CA ARG A 225 17.11 12.92 -2.98
C ARG A 225 16.17 14.02 -2.50
N VAL A 226 15.08 13.62 -1.88
CA VAL A 226 14.12 14.55 -1.26
C VAL A 226 14.69 14.96 0.08
N LEU A 227 14.91 16.27 0.28
CA LEU A 227 15.45 16.82 1.52
C LEU A 227 14.36 17.36 2.43
N GLY A 228 13.22 17.75 1.86
CA GLY A 228 12.04 18.26 2.53
C GLY A 228 10.89 18.44 1.53
N ALA A 229 9.66 18.57 2.01
CA ALA A 229 8.46 18.73 1.20
C ALA A 229 7.59 19.90 1.70
#